data_386065af603fa51cbb52ceca303e7e99
#
_entry.id   386065af603fa51cbb52ceca303e7e99
#
_cell.length_a   1.000
_cell.length_b   1.000
_cell.length_c   1.000
_cell.angle_alpha   90.00
_cell.angle_beta   90.00
_cell.angle_gamma   90.00
#
_symmetry.space_group_name_H-M   'P 1'
#
loop_
_entity.id
_entity.type
_entity.pdbx_description
1 polymer ?
#
loop_
_entity_poly.entity_id
_entity_poly.type
_entity_poly.pdbx_seq_one_letter_code
_entity_poly.pdbx_strand_id
1 'polypeptide(L)'
;MVAFFIYIAIKAPEFDLEKFERNETTLIYDNKNELKATLGEEKREKVTYDEIPEVLINAIIATEDSRFFQHNGFDAPRFMKAAIGQVLGHDSGGASTLTMQVSKNNLTNSDVSITRKFTDIYLSIFKIEKNLSKQQIIEYYVNNPYLGNYSYGIEQASLSYFNKHAYELNLSEASLIAGL
;
A
#
# COMPACT_ATOMS: atom_id res chain seq x y z
N MET A 1 -8.05 28.20 8.13
CA MET A 1 -8.33 26.76 7.99
C MET A 1 -9.13 26.45 6.72
N VAL A 2 -10.31 27.02 6.48
CA VAL A 2 -11.13 26.73 5.28
C VAL A 2 -10.37 26.95 3.97
N ALA A 3 -9.66 28.10 3.81
CA ALA A 3 -8.87 28.40 2.62
C ALA A 3 -7.77 27.34 2.35
N PHE A 4 -7.17 26.77 3.39
CA PHE A 4 -6.17 25.71 3.25
C PHE A 4 -6.78 24.42 2.70
N PHE A 5 -7.95 24.00 3.18
CA PHE A 5 -8.62 22.82 2.65
C PHE A 5 -9.13 23.01 1.22
N ILE A 6 -9.60 24.21 0.87
CA ILE A 6 -9.94 24.58 -0.51
C ILE A 6 -8.70 24.49 -1.41
N TYR A 7 -7.56 25.02 -0.95
CA TYR A 7 -6.28 24.92 -1.66
C TYR A 7 -5.89 23.47 -1.92
N ILE A 8 -5.97 22.59 -0.89
CA ILE A 8 -5.71 21.15 -1.03
C ILE A 8 -6.64 20.53 -2.08
N ALA A 9 -7.94 20.79 -2.00
CA ALA A 9 -8.92 20.23 -2.92
C ALA A 9 -8.68 20.64 -4.39
N ILE A 10 -8.25 21.89 -4.62
CA ILE A 10 -7.95 22.41 -5.97
C ILE A 10 -6.62 21.85 -6.51
N LYS A 11 -5.62 21.65 -5.64
CA LYS A 11 -4.28 21.21 -6.02
C LYS A 11 -4.07 19.70 -5.98
N ALA A 12 -4.98 18.96 -5.34
CA ALA A 12 -4.92 17.51 -5.29
C ALA A 12 -4.96 16.94 -6.72
N PRO A 13 -4.13 15.94 -7.03
CA PRO A 13 -4.17 15.27 -8.31
C PRO A 13 -5.55 14.63 -8.54
N GLU A 14 -5.95 14.53 -9.80
CA GLU A 14 -7.14 13.78 -10.17
C GLU A 14 -6.95 12.29 -9.86
N PHE A 15 -8.04 11.66 -9.44
CA PHE A 15 -8.07 10.22 -9.30
C PHE A 15 -8.08 9.59 -10.69
N ASP A 16 -7.08 8.79 -10.96
CA ASP A 16 -6.88 8.12 -12.22
C ASP A 16 -6.52 6.67 -11.93
N LEU A 17 -7.39 5.76 -12.32
CA LEU A 17 -7.23 4.32 -12.05
C LEU A 17 -5.99 3.76 -12.75
N GLU A 18 -5.63 4.28 -13.93
CA GLU A 18 -4.45 3.83 -14.67
C GLU A 18 -3.14 4.01 -13.86
N LYS A 19 -3.10 5.00 -12.95
CA LYS A 19 -1.95 5.22 -12.07
C LYS A 19 -1.77 4.13 -11.01
N PHE A 20 -2.82 3.36 -10.73
CA PHE A 20 -2.76 2.23 -9.80
C PHE A 20 -2.33 0.95 -10.52
N GLU A 21 -2.54 0.89 -11.83
CA GLU A 21 -2.15 -0.24 -12.67
C GLU A 21 -0.72 -0.04 -13.17
N ARG A 22 0.26 -0.32 -12.31
CA ARG A 22 1.66 -0.30 -12.73
C ARG A 22 1.96 -1.46 -13.65
N ASN A 23 2.85 -1.23 -14.61
CA ASN A 23 3.28 -2.27 -15.55
C ASN A 23 3.92 -3.44 -14.82
N GLU A 24 3.49 -4.64 -15.19
CA GLU A 24 4.12 -5.87 -14.76
C GLU A 24 5.45 -6.08 -15.49
N THR A 25 6.30 -6.92 -14.90
CA THR A 25 7.51 -7.38 -15.58
C THR A 25 7.13 -8.21 -16.80
N THR A 26 7.69 -7.92 -17.96
CA THR A 26 7.48 -8.76 -19.15
C THR A 26 8.21 -10.08 -18.96
N LEU A 27 7.47 -11.17 -18.91
CA LEU A 27 8.01 -12.54 -18.79
C LEU A 27 8.09 -13.17 -20.18
N ILE A 28 9.25 -13.74 -20.49
CA ILE A 28 9.49 -14.43 -21.77
C ILE A 28 9.60 -15.93 -21.51
N TYR A 29 8.68 -16.67 -22.11
CA TYR A 29 8.64 -18.13 -22.04
C TYR A 29 9.07 -18.77 -23.36
N ASP A 30 9.64 -19.96 -23.28
CA ASP A 30 9.92 -20.76 -24.48
C ASP A 30 8.68 -21.54 -24.94
N ASN A 31 8.86 -22.34 -26.01
CA ASN A 31 7.80 -23.17 -26.58
C ASN A 31 7.38 -24.35 -25.68
N LYS A 32 8.05 -24.57 -24.55
CA LYS A 32 7.73 -25.57 -23.52
C LYS A 32 7.12 -24.91 -22.28
N ASN A 33 6.80 -23.60 -22.35
CA ASN A 33 6.29 -22.81 -21.25
C ASN A 33 7.28 -22.67 -20.08
N GLU A 34 8.60 -22.76 -20.36
CA GLU A 34 9.64 -22.49 -19.37
C GLU A 34 10.05 -21.02 -19.43
N LEU A 35 10.08 -20.35 -18.25
CA LEU A 35 10.54 -18.96 -18.17
C LEU A 35 12.01 -18.87 -18.57
N LYS A 36 12.32 -18.09 -19.61
CA LYS A 36 13.67 -17.91 -20.14
C LYS A 36 14.28 -16.54 -19.83
N ALA A 37 13.49 -15.50 -19.75
CA ALA A 37 13.96 -14.18 -19.43
C ALA A 37 12.84 -13.31 -18.82
N THR A 38 13.26 -12.30 -18.09
CA THR A 38 12.41 -11.21 -17.62
C THR A 38 12.93 -9.91 -18.19
N LEU A 39 12.06 -9.08 -18.75
CA LEU A 39 12.39 -7.74 -19.23
C LEU A 39 11.78 -6.70 -18.31
N GLY A 40 12.61 -5.82 -17.78
CA GLY A 40 12.25 -4.76 -16.87
C GLY A 40 13.29 -4.60 -15.77
N GLU A 41 13.47 -3.40 -15.28
CA GLU A 41 14.38 -3.10 -14.16
C GLU A 41 13.82 -3.57 -12.81
N GLU A 42 12.49 -3.70 -12.73
CA GLU A 42 11.77 -4.09 -11.52
C GLU A 42 11.07 -5.44 -11.73
N LYS A 43 11.27 -6.35 -10.81
CA LYS A 43 10.51 -7.61 -10.78
C LYS A 43 9.17 -7.33 -10.13
N ARG A 44 8.09 -7.45 -10.90
CA ARG A 44 6.70 -7.29 -10.45
C ARG A 44 5.85 -8.42 -10.97
N GLU A 45 5.19 -9.07 -10.06
CA GLU A 45 4.15 -10.04 -10.33
C GLU A 45 2.99 -9.69 -9.40
N LYS A 46 1.82 -9.43 -9.96
CA LYS A 46 0.65 -9.00 -9.18
C LYS A 46 -0.11 -10.21 -8.69
N VAL A 47 -0.69 -10.05 -7.52
CA VAL A 47 -1.69 -10.96 -6.98
C VAL A 47 -3.03 -10.25 -6.90
N THR A 48 -4.11 -10.96 -7.17
CA THR A 48 -5.47 -10.50 -6.89
C THR A 48 -5.79 -10.66 -5.40
N TYR A 49 -6.80 -9.96 -4.91
CA TYR A 49 -7.19 -10.03 -3.51
C TYR A 49 -7.45 -11.48 -3.05
N ASP A 50 -8.06 -12.31 -3.89
CA ASP A 50 -8.40 -13.69 -3.57
C ASP A 50 -7.17 -14.62 -3.48
N GLU A 51 -6.04 -14.21 -4.03
CA GLU A 51 -4.76 -14.92 -3.95
C GLU A 51 -3.93 -14.52 -2.73
N ILE A 52 -4.34 -13.46 -1.99
CA ILE A 52 -3.64 -13.03 -0.78
C ILE A 52 -4.10 -13.89 0.40
N PRO A 53 -3.21 -14.61 1.08
CA PRO A 53 -3.61 -15.43 2.22
C PRO A 53 -4.13 -14.56 3.37
N GLU A 54 -5.17 -15.01 4.05
CA GLU A 54 -5.81 -14.28 5.15
C GLU A 54 -4.82 -13.92 6.27
N VAL A 55 -3.86 -14.80 6.53
CA VAL A 55 -2.79 -14.56 7.53
C VAL A 55 -1.96 -13.33 7.20
N LEU A 56 -1.71 -13.06 5.92
CA LEU A 56 -0.95 -11.88 5.49
C LEU A 56 -1.81 -10.61 5.55
N ILE A 57 -3.08 -10.68 5.13
CA ILE A 57 -4.03 -9.58 5.27
C ILE A 57 -4.11 -9.16 6.74
N ASN A 58 -4.30 -10.13 7.63
CA ASN A 58 -4.42 -9.88 9.06
C ASN A 58 -3.11 -9.32 9.66
N ALA A 59 -1.94 -9.79 9.24
CA ALA A 59 -0.65 -9.26 9.69
C ALA A 59 -0.46 -7.80 9.27
N ILE A 60 -0.75 -7.46 8.01
CA ILE A 60 -0.67 -6.09 7.49
C ILE A 60 -1.65 -5.17 8.25
N ILE A 61 -2.90 -5.60 8.41
CA ILE A 61 -3.92 -4.79 9.11
C ILE A 61 -3.52 -4.58 10.57
N ALA A 62 -3.02 -5.61 11.25
CA ALA A 62 -2.62 -5.50 12.65
C ALA A 62 -1.46 -4.52 12.86
N THR A 63 -0.48 -4.50 11.95
CA THR A 63 0.69 -3.63 12.03
C THR A 63 0.39 -2.22 11.53
N GLU A 64 -0.16 -2.11 10.35
CA GLU A 64 -0.29 -0.84 9.63
C GLU A 64 -1.57 -0.07 9.95
N ASP A 65 -2.70 -0.76 10.07
CA ASP A 65 -4.00 -0.11 10.20
C ASP A 65 -5.08 -0.99 10.86
N SER A 66 -4.93 -1.25 12.15
CA SER A 66 -5.77 -2.21 12.90
C SER A 66 -7.28 -1.92 12.85
N ARG A 67 -7.69 -0.73 12.41
CA ARG A 67 -9.09 -0.34 12.24
C ARG A 67 -9.47 -0.07 10.78
N PHE A 68 -8.73 -0.62 9.83
CA PHE A 68 -8.90 -0.38 8.40
C PHE A 68 -10.34 -0.54 7.91
N PHE A 69 -11.05 -1.57 8.37
CA PHE A 69 -12.44 -1.82 7.99
C PHE A 69 -13.46 -0.94 8.74
N GLN A 70 -13.03 -0.11 9.70
CA GLN A 70 -13.91 0.70 10.55
C GLN A 70 -13.93 2.19 10.16
N HIS A 71 -13.05 2.61 9.25
CA HIS A 71 -12.96 4.00 8.79
C HIS A 71 -12.98 4.10 7.27
N ASN A 72 -13.21 5.29 6.76
CA ASN A 72 -13.24 5.60 5.33
C ASN A 72 -12.01 6.44 4.94
N GLY A 73 -10.84 5.79 4.89
CA GLY A 73 -9.57 6.39 4.44
C GLY A 73 -8.81 7.19 5.49
N PHE A 74 -9.43 7.61 6.60
CA PHE A 74 -8.78 8.35 7.66
C PHE A 74 -9.25 7.89 9.03
N ASP A 75 -8.30 7.52 9.89
CA ASP A 75 -8.53 7.14 11.27
C ASP A 75 -8.26 8.32 12.21
N ALA A 76 -9.31 9.12 12.48
CA ALA A 76 -9.17 10.32 13.31
C ALA A 76 -8.69 10.03 14.75
N PRO A 77 -9.20 9.02 15.50
CA PRO A 77 -8.68 8.68 16.81
C PRO A 77 -7.21 8.27 16.81
N ARG A 78 -6.77 7.46 15.82
CA ARG A 78 -5.36 7.06 15.68
C ARG A 78 -4.48 8.26 15.36
N PHE A 79 -4.93 9.13 14.47
CA PHE A 79 -4.23 10.36 14.13
C PHE A 79 -4.07 11.28 15.35
N MET A 80 -5.13 11.48 16.12
CA MET A 80 -5.09 12.29 17.35
C MET A 80 -4.15 11.70 18.40
N LYS A 81 -4.18 10.38 18.59
CA LYS A 81 -3.25 9.68 19.50
C LYS A 81 -1.79 9.91 19.09
N ALA A 82 -1.47 9.74 17.82
CA ALA A 82 -0.13 9.94 17.31
C ALA A 82 0.31 11.42 17.43
N ALA A 83 -0.57 12.38 17.14
CA ALA A 83 -0.28 13.81 17.27
C ALA A 83 0.01 14.20 18.73
N ILE A 84 -0.80 13.73 19.69
CA ILE A 84 -0.58 13.98 21.11
C ILE A 84 0.71 13.31 21.59
N GLY A 85 0.98 12.07 21.18
CA GLY A 85 2.21 11.37 21.51
C GLY A 85 3.44 12.12 21.05
N GLN A 86 3.42 12.63 19.82
CA GLN A 86 4.53 13.42 19.27
C GLN A 86 4.78 14.70 20.08
N VAL A 87 3.71 15.39 20.51
CA VAL A 87 3.85 16.61 21.35
C VAL A 87 4.42 16.25 22.74
N LEU A 88 4.06 15.10 23.28
CA LEU A 88 4.53 14.63 24.60
C LEU A 88 5.87 13.90 24.54
N GLY A 89 6.50 13.78 23.36
CA GLY A 89 7.78 13.08 23.19
C GLY A 89 7.69 11.56 23.30
N HIS A 90 6.50 10.99 23.13
CA HIS A 90 6.28 9.54 23.13
C HIS A 90 6.05 9.03 21.71
N ASP A 91 6.70 7.92 21.37
CA ASP A 91 6.35 7.20 20.13
C ASP A 91 4.99 6.52 20.30
N SER A 92 4.01 7.04 19.59
CA SER A 92 2.62 6.54 19.61
C SER A 92 2.25 5.79 18.33
N GLY A 93 3.26 5.39 17.55
CA GLY A 93 3.09 4.67 16.29
C GLY A 93 2.68 5.56 15.11
N GLY A 94 2.58 4.97 13.94
CA GLY A 94 2.21 5.66 12.70
C GLY A 94 0.76 6.16 12.69
N ALA A 95 0.55 7.36 12.17
CA ALA A 95 -0.77 7.97 12.01
C ALA A 95 -1.39 7.75 10.62
N SER A 96 -0.66 7.12 9.69
CA SER A 96 -1.12 6.89 8.33
C SER A 96 -1.99 5.64 8.27
N THR A 97 -3.05 5.68 7.47
CA THR A 97 -3.88 4.53 7.14
C THR A 97 -3.33 3.82 5.90
N LEU A 98 -3.77 2.57 5.64
CA LEU A 98 -3.44 1.86 4.40
C LEU A 98 -3.86 2.66 3.17
N THR A 99 -5.06 3.26 3.19
CA THR A 99 -5.56 4.10 2.08
C THR A 99 -4.66 5.33 1.83
N MET A 100 -4.14 5.96 2.90
CA MET A 100 -3.18 7.07 2.77
C MET A 100 -1.84 6.61 2.18
N GLN A 101 -1.40 5.40 2.50
CA GLN A 101 -0.18 4.82 1.92
C GLN A 101 -0.38 4.49 0.43
N VAL A 102 -1.55 3.97 0.05
CA VAL A 102 -1.92 3.75 -1.36
C VAL A 102 -1.98 5.09 -2.12
N SER A 103 -2.55 6.16 -1.51
CA SER A 103 -2.51 7.51 -2.07
C SER A 103 -1.08 7.98 -2.34
N LYS A 104 -0.23 7.88 -1.32
CA LYS A 104 1.18 8.27 -1.39
C LYS A 104 1.91 7.54 -2.52
N ASN A 105 1.69 6.24 -2.66
CA ASN A 105 2.44 5.40 -3.59
C ASN A 105 1.98 5.55 -5.04
N ASN A 106 0.73 5.96 -5.28
CA ASN A 106 0.15 5.99 -6.63
C ASN A 106 -0.21 7.39 -7.14
N LEU A 107 -0.60 8.31 -6.27
CA LEU A 107 -1.14 9.62 -6.68
C LEU A 107 -0.26 10.81 -6.28
N THR A 108 0.46 10.72 -5.18
CA THR A 108 1.36 11.78 -4.72
C THR A 108 2.82 11.34 -4.86
N ASN A 109 3.69 11.80 -3.99
CA ASN A 109 5.10 11.44 -3.99
C ASN A 109 5.61 11.17 -2.56
N SER A 110 6.89 10.87 -2.45
CA SER A 110 7.54 10.59 -1.16
C SER A 110 8.00 11.84 -0.41
N ASP A 111 7.69 13.06 -0.89
CA ASP A 111 8.09 14.29 -0.22
C ASP A 111 7.52 14.37 1.18
N VAL A 112 8.37 14.71 2.13
CA VAL A 112 7.96 14.86 3.53
C VAL A 112 7.47 16.28 3.74
N SER A 113 6.17 16.52 3.54
CA SER A 113 5.55 17.80 3.79
C SER A 113 4.17 17.67 4.45
N ILE A 114 3.81 18.67 5.23
CA ILE A 114 2.47 18.74 5.85
C ILE A 114 1.40 18.83 4.76
N THR A 115 1.65 19.63 3.72
CA THR A 115 0.71 19.79 2.60
C THR A 115 0.43 18.44 1.93
N ARG A 116 1.47 17.66 1.62
CA ARG A 116 1.29 16.34 1.04
C ARG A 116 0.47 15.42 1.97
N LYS A 117 0.75 15.42 3.28
CA LYS A 117 -0.01 14.59 4.23
C LYS A 117 -1.51 14.92 4.24
N PHE A 118 -1.86 16.20 4.19
CA PHE A 118 -3.25 16.62 4.08
C PHE A 118 -3.85 16.31 2.69
N THR A 119 -3.05 16.35 1.64
CA THR A 119 -3.47 15.90 0.31
C THR A 119 -3.78 14.40 0.31
N ASP A 120 -2.93 13.56 0.94
CA ASP A 120 -3.19 12.13 1.07
C ASP A 120 -4.48 11.85 1.86
N ILE A 121 -4.73 12.59 2.95
CA ILE A 121 -5.99 12.47 3.72
C ILE A 121 -7.18 12.83 2.82
N TYR A 122 -7.10 13.94 2.09
CA TYR A 122 -8.15 14.36 1.17
C TYR A 122 -8.43 13.31 0.08
N LEU A 123 -7.39 12.83 -0.58
CA LEU A 123 -7.49 11.80 -1.63
C LEU A 123 -8.05 10.50 -1.07
N SER A 124 -7.60 10.08 0.10
CA SER A 124 -8.08 8.86 0.75
C SER A 124 -9.59 8.91 1.00
N ILE A 125 -10.08 9.98 1.62
CA ILE A 125 -11.50 10.11 2.00
C ILE A 125 -12.40 10.35 0.80
N PHE A 126 -12.00 11.28 -0.09
CA PHE A 126 -12.89 11.83 -1.11
C PHE A 126 -12.70 11.23 -2.50
N LYS A 127 -11.62 10.50 -2.72
CA LYS A 127 -11.30 9.91 -4.02
C LYS A 127 -11.16 8.39 -3.92
N ILE A 128 -10.18 7.88 -3.18
CA ILE A 128 -9.86 6.44 -3.16
C ILE A 128 -11.02 5.62 -2.58
N GLU A 129 -11.43 5.88 -1.35
CA GLU A 129 -12.52 5.12 -0.69
C GLU A 129 -13.90 5.29 -1.34
N LYS A 130 -14.07 6.25 -2.26
CA LYS A 130 -15.30 6.40 -3.04
C LYS A 130 -15.29 5.60 -4.34
N ASN A 131 -14.12 5.25 -4.85
CA ASN A 131 -13.96 4.59 -6.14
C ASN A 131 -13.44 3.16 -6.01
N LEU A 132 -12.82 2.80 -4.89
CA LEU A 132 -12.23 1.49 -4.64
C LEU A 132 -12.87 0.84 -3.40
N SER A 133 -13.09 -0.47 -3.47
CA SER A 133 -13.46 -1.28 -2.31
C SER A 133 -12.27 -1.48 -1.37
N LYS A 134 -12.52 -1.90 -0.14
CA LYS A 134 -11.48 -2.25 0.83
C LYS A 134 -10.55 -3.34 0.30
N GLN A 135 -11.09 -4.32 -0.40
CA GLN A 135 -10.33 -5.39 -1.05
C GLN A 135 -9.36 -4.82 -2.11
N GLN A 136 -9.86 -3.97 -3.00
CA GLN A 136 -9.01 -3.33 -4.01
C GLN A 136 -7.92 -2.45 -3.39
N ILE A 137 -8.21 -1.75 -2.28
CA ILE A 137 -7.20 -0.96 -1.57
C ILE A 137 -6.10 -1.86 -1.01
N ILE A 138 -6.44 -3.02 -0.41
CA ILE A 138 -5.45 -4.01 0.04
C ILE A 138 -4.64 -4.53 -1.14
N GLU A 139 -5.30 -4.91 -2.24
CA GLU A 139 -4.65 -5.41 -3.45
C GLU A 139 -3.61 -4.41 -4.00
N TYR A 140 -3.99 -3.13 -4.14
CA TYR A 140 -3.03 -2.10 -4.55
C TYR A 140 -1.93 -1.85 -3.52
N TYR A 141 -2.26 -1.96 -2.22
CA TYR A 141 -1.26 -1.82 -1.16
C TYR A 141 -0.18 -2.88 -1.26
N VAL A 142 -0.55 -4.16 -1.40
CA VAL A 142 0.40 -5.28 -1.36
C VAL A 142 1.21 -5.44 -2.65
N ASN A 143 0.70 -4.97 -3.79
CA ASN A 143 1.36 -5.11 -5.07
C ASN A 143 2.40 -4.02 -5.38
N ASN A 144 2.40 -2.91 -4.62
CA ASN A 144 3.20 -1.74 -4.97
C ASN A 144 4.49 -1.52 -4.18
N PRO A 145 4.63 -1.91 -2.90
CA PRO A 145 5.78 -1.54 -2.11
C PRO A 145 7.05 -2.24 -2.57
N TYR A 146 8.18 -1.54 -2.45
CA TYR A 146 9.49 -2.16 -2.53
C TYR A 146 9.78 -2.87 -1.20
N LEU A 147 9.94 -4.17 -1.24
CA LEU A 147 10.15 -5.04 -0.09
C LEU A 147 11.57 -5.61 0.00
N GLY A 148 12.54 -4.91 -0.60
CA GLY A 148 13.94 -5.34 -0.60
C GLY A 148 14.25 -6.34 -1.72
N ASN A 149 15.55 -6.65 -1.89
CA ASN A 149 16.06 -7.63 -2.85
C ASN A 149 15.49 -7.51 -4.27
N TYR A 150 15.33 -6.26 -4.76
CA TYR A 150 14.71 -5.95 -6.06
C TYR A 150 13.27 -6.45 -6.21
N SER A 151 12.59 -6.77 -5.11
CA SER A 151 11.23 -7.29 -5.10
C SER A 151 10.22 -6.16 -4.88
N TYR A 152 9.30 -6.02 -5.81
CA TYR A 152 8.16 -5.11 -5.71
C TYR A 152 6.88 -5.93 -5.59
N GLY A 153 6.14 -5.69 -4.50
CA GLY A 153 4.95 -6.44 -4.15
C GLY A 153 5.24 -7.77 -3.45
N ILE A 154 4.20 -8.29 -2.83
CA ILE A 154 4.30 -9.47 -1.95
C ILE A 154 4.65 -10.76 -2.70
N GLU A 155 4.21 -10.93 -3.95
CA GLU A 155 4.49 -12.13 -4.72
C GLU A 155 5.99 -12.27 -4.96
N GLN A 156 6.63 -11.21 -5.50
CA GLN A 156 8.06 -11.21 -5.73
C GLN A 156 8.87 -11.29 -4.43
N ALA A 157 8.39 -10.66 -3.35
CA ALA A 157 9.03 -10.79 -2.05
C ALA A 157 8.94 -12.23 -1.52
N SER A 158 7.77 -12.87 -1.64
CA SER A 158 7.55 -14.26 -1.23
C SER A 158 8.46 -15.23 -2.00
N LEU A 159 8.51 -15.10 -3.31
CA LEU A 159 9.40 -15.91 -4.17
C LEU A 159 10.87 -15.67 -3.82
N SER A 160 11.25 -14.40 -3.59
CA SER A 160 12.64 -14.01 -3.33
C SER A 160 13.16 -14.48 -1.97
N TYR A 161 12.34 -14.38 -0.92
CA TYR A 161 12.76 -14.70 0.46
C TYR A 161 12.50 -16.15 0.84
N PHE A 162 11.42 -16.76 0.32
CA PHE A 162 10.97 -18.08 0.76
C PHE A 162 10.89 -19.11 -0.36
N ASN A 163 11.07 -18.69 -1.63
CA ASN A 163 10.89 -19.56 -2.81
C ASN A 163 9.50 -20.22 -2.84
N LYS A 164 8.46 -19.44 -2.49
CA LYS A 164 7.06 -19.82 -2.42
C LYS A 164 6.19 -18.70 -2.99
N HIS A 165 5.04 -19.04 -3.53
CA HIS A 165 4.02 -18.07 -3.88
C HIS A 165 3.40 -17.41 -2.63
N ALA A 166 2.87 -16.20 -2.77
CA ALA A 166 2.29 -15.47 -1.64
C ALA A 166 1.15 -16.24 -0.96
N TYR A 167 0.33 -16.97 -1.72
CA TYR A 167 -0.77 -17.79 -1.18
C TYR A 167 -0.30 -18.99 -0.32
N GLU A 168 0.98 -19.37 -0.39
CA GLU A 168 1.58 -20.46 0.38
C GLU A 168 2.21 -20.02 1.70
N LEU A 169 2.22 -18.69 1.98
CA LEU A 169 2.85 -18.14 3.16
C LEU A 169 2.17 -18.61 4.45
N ASN A 170 2.97 -19.09 5.39
CA ASN A 170 2.50 -19.34 6.74
C ASN A 170 2.52 -18.07 7.60
N LEU A 171 2.03 -18.14 8.84
CA LEU A 171 1.92 -16.99 9.73
C LEU A 171 3.27 -16.30 9.99
N SER A 172 4.35 -17.06 10.19
CA SER A 172 5.68 -16.51 10.46
C SER A 172 6.24 -15.77 9.25
N GLU A 173 6.11 -16.36 8.06
CA GLU A 173 6.55 -15.79 6.79
C GLU A 173 5.73 -14.53 6.44
N ALA A 174 4.40 -14.60 6.61
CA ALA A 174 3.50 -13.48 6.41
C ALA A 174 3.80 -12.32 7.37
N SER A 175 4.10 -12.61 8.64
CA SER A 175 4.46 -11.59 9.63
C SER A 175 5.79 -10.91 9.29
N LEU A 176 6.74 -11.65 8.70
CA LEU A 176 8.01 -11.08 8.25
C LEU A 176 7.78 -10.15 7.05
N ILE A 177 7.02 -10.58 6.05
CA ILE A 177 6.66 -9.72 4.89
C ILE A 177 5.93 -8.46 5.35
N ALA A 178 4.98 -8.57 6.28
CA ALA A 178 4.23 -7.44 6.80
C ALA A 178 5.08 -6.45 7.62
N GLY A 179 6.27 -6.87 8.07
CA GLY A 179 7.21 -6.05 8.83
C GLY A 179 8.32 -5.39 8.00
N LEU A 180 8.39 -5.66 6.67
CA LEU A 180 9.36 -5.06 5.75
C LEU A 180 8.89 -3.67 5.31
#